data_d468ed1e645a5b22924947a7aaf4efc2
#
_entry.id   d468ed1e645a5b22924947a7aaf4efc2
#
_cell.length_a   1.000
_cell.length_b   1.000
_cell.length_c   1.000
_cell.angle_alpha   90.00
_cell.angle_beta   90.00
_cell.angle_gamma   90.00
#
_symmetry.space_group_name_H-M   'P 1'
#
loop_
_entity.id
_entity.type
_entity.pdbx_description
1 polymer ?
#
loop_
_entity_poly.entity_id
_entity_poly.type
_entity_poly.pdbx_seq_one_letter_code
_entity_poly.pdbx_strand_id
1 'polypeptide(L)'
;MGKTLFQKIWDAHTVGILPDGRTQMFIATHLLHEVTSPQAFGMVRDLGLTVRHPERTFATVDHIIPTDNQAEPFADATADAMIRELRRNCAENGIRFFDLPTGLQGIVHMVGPELGITQPGMTIVCGDSHTATHGAFGSIAMGIGTTQVRDVLATQTLALSPLKVRRINVNGKLAPGVRAKDVALHIIGLLGAKGGLGFAYEYGGEVIDAMSMDERMTLCNMSIEGAARCGYVNPDRTTVEYIKGRLFAPTGADWDKAVERWLGFASDADAEYDEIVEIDGASIEPTLTWGISPDQNTGISGSTPNPSDAADDDERKMINEALEYMKFPADMPLKGLPVQVCFVGSCTNGRISDFREVAALIKG
;
A
#
# COMPACT_ATOMS: atom_id res chain seq x y z
N MET A 1 -10.16 -18.62 21.98
CA MET A 1 -9.66 -18.46 20.62
C MET A 1 -9.14 -17.05 20.48
N GLY A 2 -7.86 -16.92 20.20
CA GLY A 2 -7.23 -15.63 19.97
C GLY A 2 -7.73 -14.99 18.67
N LYS A 3 -7.61 -13.67 18.57
CA LYS A 3 -8.03 -12.89 17.40
C LYS A 3 -6.83 -12.40 16.61
N THR A 4 -6.94 -12.40 15.29
CA THR A 4 -5.99 -11.70 14.44
C THR A 4 -6.16 -10.18 14.58
N LEU A 5 -5.14 -9.41 14.22
CA LEU A 5 -5.22 -7.95 14.12
C LEU A 5 -6.41 -7.53 13.26
N PHE A 6 -6.60 -8.20 12.13
CA PHE A 6 -7.73 -7.94 11.23
C PHE A 6 -9.06 -8.06 11.96
N GLN A 7 -9.29 -9.15 12.68
CA GLN A 7 -10.53 -9.36 13.44
C GLN A 7 -10.73 -8.33 14.55
N LYS A 8 -9.66 -7.97 15.28
CA LYS A 8 -9.73 -6.94 16.33
C LYS A 8 -10.13 -5.58 15.77
N ILE A 9 -9.53 -5.15 14.65
CA ILE A 9 -9.86 -3.88 14.02
C ILE A 9 -11.25 -3.93 13.38
N TRP A 10 -11.59 -5.06 12.72
CA TRP A 10 -12.90 -5.25 12.11
C TRP A 10 -14.02 -5.10 13.16
N ASP A 11 -13.92 -5.81 14.28
CA ASP A 11 -14.89 -5.74 15.37
C ASP A 11 -15.00 -4.33 15.96
N ALA A 12 -13.85 -3.66 16.17
CA ALA A 12 -13.80 -2.32 16.75
C ALA A 12 -14.42 -1.22 15.86
N HIS A 13 -14.49 -1.46 14.54
CA HIS A 13 -15.00 -0.50 13.56
C HIS A 13 -16.35 -0.90 12.94
N THR A 14 -16.90 -2.04 13.29
CA THR A 14 -18.22 -2.47 12.83
C THR A 14 -19.31 -1.58 13.42
N VAL A 15 -20.03 -0.87 12.55
CA VAL A 15 -21.22 -0.07 12.92
C VAL A 15 -22.47 -0.95 12.95
N GLY A 16 -22.58 -1.87 12.01
CA GLY A 16 -23.71 -2.80 11.91
C GLY A 16 -23.58 -3.71 10.69
N ILE A 17 -24.53 -4.63 10.57
CA ILE A 17 -24.64 -5.54 9.43
C ILE A 17 -25.78 -5.06 8.55
N LEU A 18 -25.50 -4.89 7.25
CA LEU A 18 -26.47 -4.47 6.26
C LEU A 18 -27.40 -5.64 5.87
N PRO A 19 -28.58 -5.33 5.28
CA PRO A 19 -29.54 -6.38 4.89
C PRO A 19 -28.98 -7.39 3.86
N ASP A 20 -27.96 -7.01 3.10
CA ASP A 20 -27.27 -7.88 2.14
C ASP A 20 -26.12 -8.70 2.75
N GLY A 21 -25.95 -8.63 4.07
CA GLY A 21 -24.93 -9.37 4.83
C GLY A 21 -23.56 -8.69 4.89
N ARG A 22 -23.34 -7.57 4.20
CA ARG A 22 -22.10 -6.81 4.31
C ARG A 22 -22.02 -6.08 5.66
N THR A 23 -20.81 -5.84 6.10
CA THR A 23 -20.55 -5.03 7.30
C THR A 23 -20.48 -3.56 6.92
N GLN A 24 -21.25 -2.71 7.59
CA GLN A 24 -21.04 -1.26 7.56
C GLN A 24 -19.87 -0.93 8.47
N MET A 25 -18.72 -0.62 7.85
CA MET A 25 -17.46 -0.36 8.53
C MET A 25 -17.25 1.14 8.71
N PHE A 26 -16.99 1.58 9.94
CA PHE A 26 -16.54 2.96 10.20
C PHE A 26 -15.12 3.15 9.66
N ILE A 27 -14.86 4.27 9.01
CA ILE A 27 -13.55 4.63 8.46
C ILE A 27 -12.89 5.67 9.38
N ALA A 28 -11.78 5.29 10.01
CA ALA A 28 -11.09 6.17 10.96
C ALA A 28 -10.39 7.33 10.25
N THR A 29 -9.82 7.10 9.06
CA THR A 29 -9.10 8.12 8.29
C THR A 29 -9.39 7.97 6.80
N HIS A 30 -9.76 9.07 6.17
CA HIS A 30 -9.96 9.16 4.72
C HIS A 30 -8.89 10.04 4.11
N LEU A 31 -8.09 9.48 3.21
CA LEU A 31 -7.06 10.20 2.46
C LEU A 31 -7.58 10.54 1.06
N LEU A 32 -7.29 11.73 0.59
CA LEU A 32 -7.71 12.24 -0.71
C LEU A 32 -6.53 12.76 -1.51
N HIS A 33 -6.66 12.63 -2.82
CA HIS A 33 -5.78 13.28 -3.79
C HIS A 33 -6.58 13.81 -4.99
N GLU A 34 -5.93 14.52 -5.88
CA GLU A 34 -6.56 15.31 -6.94
C GLU A 34 -7.22 14.48 -8.05
N VAL A 35 -6.87 13.19 -8.22
CA VAL A 35 -7.36 12.40 -9.37
C VAL A 35 -8.78 11.88 -9.17
N THR A 36 -9.09 11.29 -8.01
CA THR A 36 -10.40 10.66 -7.75
C THR A 36 -11.39 11.55 -7.02
N SER A 37 -10.89 12.54 -6.26
CA SER A 37 -11.72 13.38 -5.40
C SER A 37 -12.63 14.36 -6.15
N PRO A 38 -12.28 14.99 -7.29
CA PRO A 38 -13.16 15.96 -7.95
C PRO A 38 -14.52 15.39 -8.33
N GLN A 39 -14.52 14.18 -8.91
CA GLN A 39 -15.76 13.49 -9.28
C GLN A 39 -16.58 13.07 -8.06
N ALA A 40 -15.92 12.61 -7.00
CA ALA A 40 -16.58 12.23 -5.76
C ALA A 40 -17.28 13.43 -5.11
N PHE A 41 -16.63 14.59 -5.03
CA PHE A 41 -17.26 15.84 -4.55
C PHE A 41 -18.39 16.32 -5.46
N GLY A 42 -18.25 16.17 -6.78
CA GLY A 42 -19.35 16.42 -7.72
C GLY A 42 -20.59 15.61 -7.34
N MET A 43 -20.45 14.29 -7.17
CA MET A 43 -21.55 13.42 -6.75
C MET A 43 -22.12 13.77 -5.36
N VAL A 44 -21.30 14.21 -4.40
CA VAL A 44 -21.78 14.69 -3.10
C VAL A 44 -22.70 15.91 -3.27
N ARG A 45 -22.30 16.88 -4.11
CA ARG A 45 -23.10 18.09 -4.40
C ARG A 45 -24.40 17.74 -5.15
N ASP A 46 -24.31 16.91 -6.19
CA ASP A 46 -25.47 16.53 -7.02
C ASP A 46 -26.56 15.82 -6.22
N LEU A 47 -26.16 15.07 -5.19
CA LEU A 47 -27.05 14.38 -4.27
C LEU A 47 -27.52 15.24 -3.09
N GLY A 48 -27.08 16.50 -2.98
CA GLY A 48 -27.39 17.38 -1.86
C GLY A 48 -26.80 16.90 -0.52
N LEU A 49 -25.71 16.11 -0.57
CA LEU A 49 -25.03 15.59 0.62
C LEU A 49 -23.93 16.57 1.08
N THR A 50 -23.46 16.37 2.30
CA THR A 50 -22.35 17.12 2.88
C THR A 50 -21.25 16.19 3.38
N VAL A 51 -20.04 16.69 3.49
CA VAL A 51 -18.94 15.93 4.12
C VAL A 51 -19.23 15.78 5.61
N ARG A 52 -19.28 14.53 6.08
CA ARG A 52 -19.73 14.17 7.43
C ARG A 52 -18.70 14.48 8.52
N HIS A 53 -17.44 14.14 8.25
CA HIS A 53 -16.33 14.23 9.20
C HIS A 53 -15.07 14.80 8.52
N PRO A 54 -15.06 16.12 8.22
CA PRO A 54 -13.90 16.75 7.57
C PRO A 54 -12.62 16.65 8.41
N GLU A 55 -12.73 16.57 9.74
CA GLU A 55 -11.61 16.41 10.66
C GLU A 55 -10.91 15.04 10.57
N ARG A 56 -11.55 14.06 9.91
CA ARG A 56 -11.00 12.72 9.63
C ARG A 56 -10.54 12.55 8.20
N THR A 57 -10.64 13.61 7.40
CA THR A 57 -10.29 13.63 5.99
C THR A 57 -9.07 14.50 5.78
N PHE A 58 -8.07 13.97 5.09
CA PHE A 58 -6.82 14.68 4.79
C PHE A 58 -6.56 14.60 3.30
N ALA A 59 -6.19 15.71 2.70
CA ALA A 59 -5.93 15.78 1.27
C ALA A 59 -4.49 16.23 0.98
N THR A 60 -3.93 15.72 -0.10
CA THR A 60 -2.66 16.17 -0.68
C THR A 60 -2.75 16.16 -2.20
N VAL A 61 -1.73 16.63 -2.88
CA VAL A 61 -1.56 16.53 -4.34
C VAL A 61 -0.30 15.72 -4.62
N ASP A 62 -0.40 14.70 -5.47
CA ASP A 62 0.73 13.80 -5.72
C ASP A 62 0.82 13.20 -7.13
N HIS A 63 -0.31 12.92 -7.79
CA HIS A 63 -0.32 12.17 -9.05
C HIS A 63 0.02 13.01 -10.28
N ILE A 64 -0.38 14.28 -10.29
CA ILE A 64 -0.28 15.15 -11.47
C ILE A 64 0.66 16.35 -11.26
N ILE A 65 1.39 16.37 -10.16
CA ILE A 65 2.37 17.42 -9.89
C ILE A 65 3.59 17.23 -10.78
N PRO A 66 3.99 18.25 -11.57
CA PRO A 66 5.22 18.21 -12.35
C PRO A 66 6.43 18.02 -11.44
N THR A 67 7.39 17.23 -11.88
CA THR A 67 8.65 16.98 -11.15
C THR A 67 9.76 17.96 -11.49
N ASP A 68 9.61 18.71 -12.58
CA ASP A 68 10.61 19.66 -13.10
C ASP A 68 10.24 21.12 -12.79
N ASN A 69 9.02 21.53 -13.08
CA ASN A 69 8.55 22.91 -12.86
C ASN A 69 7.18 22.92 -12.20
N GLN A 70 7.16 23.30 -10.93
CA GLN A 70 5.93 23.40 -10.11
C GLN A 70 5.35 24.83 -10.06
N ALA A 71 5.81 25.73 -10.94
CA ALA A 71 5.25 27.09 -11.03
C ALA A 71 3.82 27.03 -11.60
N GLU A 72 2.89 27.69 -10.93
CA GLU A 72 1.50 27.79 -11.36
C GLU A 72 1.26 29.05 -12.22
N PRO A 73 0.36 28.98 -13.25
CA PRO A 73 -0.39 27.80 -13.67
C PRO A 73 0.50 26.75 -14.32
N PHE A 74 0.19 25.45 -14.12
CA PHE A 74 0.94 24.37 -14.73
C PHE A 74 0.80 24.37 -16.27
N ALA A 75 1.82 23.87 -16.95
CA ALA A 75 1.78 23.73 -18.41
C ALA A 75 0.64 22.82 -18.90
N ASP A 76 0.31 21.78 -18.12
CA ASP A 76 -0.88 20.97 -18.36
C ASP A 76 -2.10 21.63 -17.73
N ALA A 77 -3.01 22.14 -18.56
CA ALA A 77 -4.21 22.81 -18.12
C ALA A 77 -5.19 21.87 -17.39
N THR A 78 -5.17 20.56 -17.67
CA THR A 78 -6.01 19.57 -17.00
C THR A 78 -5.49 19.34 -15.57
N ALA A 79 -4.19 19.16 -15.42
CA ALA A 79 -3.53 19.05 -14.12
C ALA A 79 -3.81 20.27 -13.24
N ASP A 80 -3.64 21.46 -13.80
CA ASP A 80 -3.90 22.74 -13.12
C ASP A 80 -5.38 22.87 -12.68
N ALA A 81 -6.32 22.46 -13.52
CA ALA A 81 -7.75 22.46 -13.20
C ALA A 81 -8.10 21.48 -12.06
N MET A 82 -7.50 20.28 -12.05
CA MET A 82 -7.73 19.26 -11.02
C MET A 82 -7.25 19.72 -9.65
N ILE A 83 -6.09 20.35 -9.58
CA ILE A 83 -5.55 20.89 -8.32
C ILE A 83 -6.41 22.02 -7.80
N ARG A 84 -6.79 22.97 -8.67
CA ARG A 84 -7.70 24.06 -8.28
C ARG A 84 -9.03 23.53 -7.75
N GLU A 85 -9.58 22.49 -8.38
CA GLU A 85 -10.82 21.87 -7.93
C GLU A 85 -10.64 21.20 -6.56
N LEU A 86 -9.53 20.48 -6.31
CA LEU A 86 -9.25 19.92 -4.99
C LEU A 86 -9.11 21.01 -3.92
N ARG A 87 -8.39 22.11 -4.20
CA ARG A 87 -8.28 23.26 -3.31
C ARG A 87 -9.65 23.83 -2.93
N ARG A 88 -10.50 24.04 -3.94
CA ARG A 88 -11.85 24.53 -3.73
C ARG A 88 -12.65 23.59 -2.86
N ASN A 89 -12.67 22.30 -3.17
CA ASN A 89 -13.41 21.29 -2.43
C ASN A 89 -12.95 21.19 -0.97
N CYS A 90 -11.64 21.22 -0.74
CA CYS A 90 -11.11 21.20 0.63
C CYS A 90 -11.50 22.45 1.42
N ALA A 91 -11.41 23.63 0.82
CA ALA A 91 -11.77 24.90 1.46
C ALA A 91 -13.27 24.97 1.78
N GLU A 92 -14.15 24.60 0.84
CA GLU A 92 -15.60 24.60 1.00
C GLU A 92 -16.08 23.65 2.10
N ASN A 93 -15.37 22.52 2.30
CA ASN A 93 -15.76 21.48 3.24
C ASN A 93 -14.93 21.45 4.53
N GLY A 94 -14.00 22.38 4.73
CA GLY A 94 -13.16 22.43 5.94
C GLY A 94 -12.19 21.25 6.08
N ILE A 95 -11.78 20.64 4.96
CA ILE A 95 -10.86 19.52 4.92
C ILE A 95 -9.42 20.02 5.00
N ARG A 96 -8.60 19.39 5.81
CA ARG A 96 -7.18 19.70 5.92
C ARG A 96 -6.44 19.29 4.65
N PHE A 97 -5.79 20.27 4.02
CA PHE A 97 -5.13 20.10 2.75
C PHE A 97 -3.63 20.43 2.84
N PHE A 98 -2.79 19.48 2.47
CA PHE A 98 -1.33 19.62 2.36
C PHE A 98 -0.99 19.97 0.91
N ASP A 99 -1.10 21.26 0.60
CA ASP A 99 -0.82 21.85 -0.71
C ASP A 99 0.66 22.16 -0.88
N LEU A 100 1.12 22.40 -2.11
CA LEU A 100 2.50 22.76 -2.47
C LEU A 100 3.12 23.84 -1.56
N PRO A 101 2.45 24.99 -1.29
CA PRO A 101 3.03 26.04 -0.45
C PRO A 101 3.20 25.65 1.02
N THR A 102 2.59 24.56 1.48
CA THR A 102 2.65 24.16 2.89
C THR A 102 4.01 23.59 3.31
N GLY A 103 4.81 23.11 2.35
CA GLY A 103 6.01 22.32 2.60
C GLY A 103 5.74 20.93 3.20
N LEU A 104 4.47 20.52 3.27
CA LEU A 104 4.02 19.21 3.78
C LEU A 104 3.38 18.35 2.69
N GLN A 105 3.36 18.84 1.45
CA GLN A 105 2.89 18.11 0.28
C GLN A 105 3.83 16.93 -0.01
N GLY A 106 3.26 15.85 -0.50
CA GLY A 106 3.99 14.66 -0.94
C GLY A 106 3.04 13.54 -1.37
N ILE A 107 3.59 12.41 -1.75
CA ILE A 107 2.83 11.21 -2.08
C ILE A 107 1.91 10.87 -0.90
N VAL A 108 0.62 10.63 -1.17
CA VAL A 108 -0.41 10.45 -0.13
C VAL A 108 -0.04 9.34 0.86
N HIS A 109 0.58 8.25 0.38
CA HIS A 109 1.02 7.12 1.21
C HIS A 109 2.34 7.37 1.95
N MET A 110 2.98 8.52 1.74
CA MET A 110 4.10 9.02 2.54
C MET A 110 3.65 10.09 3.53
N VAL A 111 2.77 11.00 3.11
CA VAL A 111 2.23 12.08 3.95
C VAL A 111 1.55 11.51 5.20
N GLY A 112 0.70 10.50 5.04
CA GLY A 112 0.03 9.85 6.17
C GLY A 112 0.99 9.33 7.25
N PRO A 113 1.95 8.46 6.89
CA PRO A 113 3.00 7.98 7.78
C PRO A 113 3.92 9.06 8.35
N GLU A 114 4.49 9.90 7.49
CA GLU A 114 5.50 10.88 7.90
C GLU A 114 4.95 11.97 8.81
N LEU A 115 3.68 12.32 8.66
CA LEU A 115 3.03 13.27 9.56
C LEU A 115 2.43 12.61 10.81
N GLY A 116 2.41 11.26 10.90
CA GLY A 116 1.82 10.52 12.03
C GLY A 116 0.29 10.47 12.00
N ILE A 117 -0.32 10.70 10.83
CA ILE A 117 -1.77 10.53 10.60
C ILE A 117 -2.12 9.04 10.62
N THR A 118 -1.23 8.22 10.03
CA THR A 118 -1.35 6.75 10.02
C THR A 118 -0.94 6.19 11.37
N GLN A 119 -1.86 5.51 12.05
CA GLN A 119 -1.61 4.93 13.38
C GLN A 119 -2.19 3.52 13.47
N PRO A 120 -1.63 2.66 14.33
CA PRO A 120 -2.13 1.30 14.52
C PRO A 120 -3.60 1.24 14.95
N GLY A 121 -4.28 0.21 14.49
CA GLY A 121 -5.67 -0.02 14.83
C GLY A 121 -6.69 0.81 14.05
N MET A 122 -6.26 1.61 13.07
CA MET A 122 -7.15 2.41 12.21
C MET A 122 -7.66 1.63 11.00
N THR A 123 -8.83 2.01 10.52
CA THR A 123 -9.29 1.74 9.15
C THR A 123 -8.99 2.96 8.29
N ILE A 124 -8.25 2.77 7.19
CA ILE A 124 -7.78 3.87 6.32
C ILE A 124 -8.20 3.59 4.88
N VAL A 125 -8.76 4.57 4.21
CA VAL A 125 -9.12 4.45 2.80
C VAL A 125 -8.63 5.64 1.99
N CYS A 126 -8.36 5.40 0.71
CA CYS A 126 -8.01 6.41 -0.27
C CYS A 126 -8.49 5.97 -1.65
N GLY A 127 -8.72 6.90 -2.55
CA GLY A 127 -9.00 6.62 -3.96
C GLY A 127 -7.79 6.17 -4.76
N ASP A 128 -6.87 5.47 -4.15
CA ASP A 128 -5.60 4.98 -4.69
C ASP A 128 -5.40 3.50 -4.36
N SER A 129 -4.93 2.70 -5.32
CA SER A 129 -4.74 1.25 -5.17
C SER A 129 -3.70 0.89 -4.11
N HIS A 130 -2.65 1.70 -3.93
CA HIS A 130 -1.55 1.43 -3.01
C HIS A 130 -1.81 1.88 -1.55
N THR A 131 -3.06 2.15 -1.20
CA THR A 131 -3.46 2.50 0.18
C THR A 131 -3.06 1.41 1.19
N ALA A 132 -2.88 0.16 0.76
CA ALA A 132 -2.37 -0.93 1.59
C ALA A 132 -1.02 -0.61 2.25
N THR A 133 -0.24 0.36 1.74
CA THR A 133 1.01 0.85 2.36
C THR A 133 0.85 1.15 3.85
N HIS A 134 -0.28 1.73 4.25
CA HIS A 134 -0.56 2.10 5.64
C HIS A 134 -0.71 0.88 6.57
N GLY A 135 -0.93 -0.32 6.02
CA GLY A 135 -0.97 -1.57 6.77
C GLY A 135 0.35 -1.90 7.47
N ALA A 136 1.48 -1.34 7.01
CA ALA A 136 2.78 -1.44 7.68
C ALA A 136 2.76 -0.98 9.15
N PHE A 137 1.78 -0.18 9.50
CA PHE A 137 1.58 0.36 10.85
C PHE A 137 0.60 -0.46 11.71
N GLY A 138 0.13 -1.61 11.24
CA GLY A 138 -0.92 -2.35 11.92
C GLY A 138 -2.29 -1.68 11.81
N SER A 139 -2.60 -1.12 10.66
CA SER A 139 -3.92 -0.62 10.27
C SER A 139 -4.53 -1.50 9.18
N ILE A 140 -5.86 -1.48 9.02
CA ILE A 140 -6.53 -2.03 7.86
C ILE A 140 -6.72 -0.91 6.86
N ALA A 141 -5.94 -0.96 5.78
CA ALA A 141 -5.89 0.10 4.79
C ALA A 141 -6.16 -0.47 3.38
N MET A 142 -7.02 0.21 2.62
CA MET A 142 -7.41 -0.28 1.30
C MET A 142 -7.77 0.83 0.33
N GLY A 143 -7.44 0.60 -0.95
CA GLY A 143 -7.89 1.42 -2.06
C GLY A 143 -9.39 1.27 -2.30
N ILE A 144 -10.06 2.37 -2.65
CA ILE A 144 -11.50 2.42 -2.93
C ILE A 144 -11.79 3.17 -4.23
N GLY A 145 -12.87 2.78 -4.90
CA GLY A 145 -13.31 3.47 -6.12
C GLY A 145 -13.97 4.83 -5.84
N THR A 146 -14.05 5.68 -6.85
CA THR A 146 -14.58 7.05 -6.76
C THR A 146 -15.99 7.14 -6.12
N THR A 147 -16.87 6.19 -6.42
CA THR A 147 -18.21 6.11 -5.80
C THR A 147 -18.11 5.85 -4.30
N GLN A 148 -17.18 5.00 -3.89
CA GLN A 148 -16.94 4.72 -2.47
C GLN A 148 -16.27 5.92 -1.76
N VAL A 149 -15.42 6.69 -2.45
CA VAL A 149 -14.88 7.96 -1.93
C VAL A 149 -16.03 8.91 -1.58
N ARG A 150 -17.04 9.06 -2.48
CA ARG A 150 -18.27 9.81 -2.19
C ARG A 150 -18.99 9.28 -0.95
N ASP A 151 -19.16 7.96 -0.85
CA ASP A 151 -19.87 7.34 0.28
C ASP A 151 -19.17 7.61 1.60
N VAL A 152 -17.84 7.50 1.64
CA VAL A 152 -17.06 7.79 2.83
C VAL A 152 -17.09 9.29 3.18
N LEU A 153 -17.01 10.19 2.20
CA LEU A 153 -17.18 11.63 2.44
C LEU A 153 -18.52 11.93 3.11
N ALA A 154 -19.61 11.33 2.61
CA ALA A 154 -20.96 11.60 3.09
C ALA A 154 -21.31 10.90 4.40
N THR A 155 -20.72 9.74 4.72
CA THR A 155 -21.16 8.88 5.83
C THR A 155 -20.07 8.51 6.82
N GLN A 156 -18.80 8.64 6.46
CA GLN A 156 -17.63 8.10 7.14
C GLN A 156 -17.68 6.57 7.31
N THR A 157 -18.45 5.89 6.46
CA THR A 157 -18.58 4.43 6.50
C THR A 157 -18.44 3.82 5.11
N LEU A 158 -18.13 2.53 5.08
CA LEU A 158 -18.02 1.75 3.85
C LEU A 158 -18.67 0.37 4.06
N ALA A 159 -19.45 -0.10 3.07
CA ALA A 159 -20.01 -1.44 3.10
C ALA A 159 -18.98 -2.44 2.55
N LEU A 160 -18.53 -3.37 3.39
CA LEU A 160 -17.49 -4.35 3.09
C LEU A 160 -17.94 -5.77 3.42
N SER A 161 -17.52 -6.74 2.62
CA SER A 161 -17.56 -8.15 2.98
C SER A 161 -16.31 -8.52 3.78
N PRO A 162 -16.43 -9.37 4.81
CA PRO A 162 -15.27 -9.86 5.55
C PRO A 162 -14.28 -10.57 4.61
N LEU A 163 -13.00 -10.40 4.88
CA LEU A 163 -11.93 -11.07 4.16
C LEU A 163 -11.44 -12.28 4.97
N LYS A 164 -10.96 -13.29 4.28
CA LYS A 164 -10.11 -14.32 4.88
C LYS A 164 -8.76 -13.72 5.25
N VAL A 165 -8.10 -14.27 6.24
CA VAL A 165 -6.77 -13.84 6.66
C VAL A 165 -5.74 -14.90 6.28
N ARG A 166 -4.79 -14.53 5.43
CA ARG A 166 -3.61 -15.35 5.14
C ARG A 166 -2.41 -14.82 5.90
N ARG A 167 -1.84 -15.65 6.75
CA ARG A 167 -0.55 -15.39 7.40
C ARG A 167 0.58 -15.78 6.45
N ILE A 168 1.53 -14.86 6.22
CA ILE A 168 2.72 -15.10 5.40
C ILE A 168 3.93 -14.89 6.30
N ASN A 169 4.59 -15.97 6.67
CA ASN A 169 5.82 -15.94 7.47
C ASN A 169 7.03 -16.04 6.56
N VAL A 170 7.96 -15.10 6.70
CA VAL A 170 9.26 -15.15 6.06
C VAL A 170 10.31 -15.29 7.16
N ASN A 171 10.90 -16.47 7.28
CA ASN A 171 11.82 -16.82 8.36
C ASN A 171 13.28 -16.91 7.87
N GLY A 172 14.23 -16.95 8.80
CA GLY A 172 15.66 -17.02 8.49
C GLY A 172 16.25 -15.64 8.19
N LYS A 173 17.14 -15.55 7.22
CA LYS A 173 17.85 -14.32 6.87
C LYS A 173 17.89 -14.13 5.35
N LEU A 174 17.66 -12.90 4.91
CA LEU A 174 17.82 -12.54 3.51
C LEU A 174 19.28 -12.60 3.08
N ALA A 175 19.50 -13.04 1.84
CA ALA A 175 20.82 -12.99 1.22
C ALA A 175 21.27 -11.52 1.00
N PRO A 176 22.59 -11.26 0.95
CA PRO A 176 23.09 -9.92 0.62
C PRO A 176 22.54 -9.39 -0.70
N GLY A 177 22.04 -8.15 -0.70
CA GLY A 177 21.46 -7.51 -1.88
C GLY A 177 19.95 -7.69 -2.02
N VAL A 178 19.32 -8.62 -1.30
CA VAL A 178 17.86 -8.79 -1.27
C VAL A 178 17.22 -7.68 -0.43
N ARG A 179 16.14 -7.11 -0.91
CA ARG A 179 15.38 -6.02 -0.30
C ARG A 179 13.89 -6.41 -0.13
N ALA A 180 13.15 -5.61 0.59
CA ALA A 180 11.72 -5.83 0.81
C ALA A 180 10.91 -5.99 -0.49
N LYS A 181 11.32 -5.31 -1.57
CA LYS A 181 10.69 -5.46 -2.88
C LYS A 181 10.91 -6.85 -3.49
N ASP A 182 12.08 -7.44 -3.29
CA ASP A 182 12.36 -8.82 -3.73
C ASP A 182 11.49 -9.81 -2.97
N VAL A 183 11.31 -9.59 -1.65
CA VAL A 183 10.40 -10.40 -0.83
C VAL A 183 8.97 -10.29 -1.34
N ALA A 184 8.49 -9.09 -1.65
CA ALA A 184 7.15 -8.89 -2.19
C ALA A 184 6.97 -9.58 -3.56
N LEU A 185 7.92 -9.42 -4.48
CA LEU A 185 7.88 -10.06 -5.79
C LEU A 185 7.94 -11.58 -5.68
N HIS A 186 8.77 -12.11 -4.77
CA HIS A 186 8.83 -13.56 -4.52
C HIS A 186 7.48 -14.10 -4.04
N ILE A 187 6.82 -13.41 -3.09
CA ILE A 187 5.49 -13.78 -2.61
C ILE A 187 4.46 -13.74 -3.76
N ILE A 188 4.50 -12.72 -4.60
CA ILE A 188 3.59 -12.58 -5.74
C ILE A 188 3.85 -13.68 -6.77
N GLY A 189 5.12 -13.99 -7.07
CA GLY A 189 5.47 -15.10 -7.96
C GLY A 189 5.03 -16.46 -7.44
N LEU A 190 5.14 -16.68 -6.13
CA LEU A 190 4.73 -17.92 -5.46
C LEU A 190 3.20 -18.11 -5.46
N LEU A 191 2.45 -17.04 -5.17
CA LEU A 191 0.98 -17.10 -5.03
C LEU A 191 0.23 -16.79 -6.33
N GLY A 192 0.90 -16.21 -7.31
CA GLY A 192 0.33 -15.72 -8.56
C GLY A 192 -0.37 -14.37 -8.42
N ALA A 193 -0.59 -13.68 -9.54
CA ALA A 193 -1.22 -12.36 -9.60
C ALA A 193 -2.65 -12.30 -9.02
N LYS A 194 -3.33 -13.42 -8.86
CA LYS A 194 -4.68 -13.54 -8.28
C LYS A 194 -4.70 -14.23 -6.92
N GLY A 195 -3.56 -14.57 -6.38
CA GLY A 195 -3.43 -15.37 -5.15
C GLY A 195 -4.07 -14.72 -3.92
N GLY A 196 -4.16 -13.39 -3.90
CA GLY A 196 -4.74 -12.62 -2.80
C GLY A 196 -6.23 -12.31 -2.89
N LEU A 197 -6.92 -12.78 -3.94
CA LEU A 197 -8.35 -12.50 -4.09
C LEU A 197 -9.17 -13.00 -2.89
N GLY A 198 -9.87 -12.08 -2.22
CA GLY A 198 -10.68 -12.39 -1.02
C GLY A 198 -9.87 -12.48 0.27
N PHE A 199 -8.58 -12.17 0.23
CA PHE A 199 -7.69 -12.20 1.40
C PHE A 199 -7.22 -10.82 1.85
N ALA A 200 -6.99 -10.72 3.15
CA ALA A 200 -6.07 -9.80 3.80
C ALA A 200 -4.78 -10.57 4.12
N TYR A 201 -3.62 -9.99 3.85
CA TYR A 201 -2.33 -10.59 4.17
C TYR A 201 -1.80 -10.06 5.50
N GLU A 202 -1.50 -10.97 6.43
CA GLU A 202 -0.73 -10.64 7.62
C GLU A 202 0.70 -11.12 7.44
N TYR A 203 1.64 -10.19 7.31
CA TYR A 203 3.06 -10.49 7.17
C TYR A 203 3.73 -10.66 8.51
N GLY A 204 4.61 -11.65 8.64
CA GLY A 204 5.39 -11.88 9.85
C GLY A 204 6.56 -12.84 9.63
N GLY A 205 7.18 -13.27 10.73
CA GLY A 205 8.41 -14.06 10.74
C GLY A 205 9.65 -13.20 10.91
N GLU A 206 10.79 -13.85 11.16
CA GLU A 206 12.05 -13.20 11.57
C GLU A 206 12.51 -12.10 10.59
N VAL A 207 12.32 -12.31 9.29
CA VAL A 207 12.70 -11.33 8.26
C VAL A 207 11.83 -10.09 8.37
N ILE A 208 10.50 -10.26 8.51
CA ILE A 208 9.57 -9.13 8.56
C ILE A 208 9.72 -8.34 9.86
N ASP A 209 9.95 -9.04 10.97
CA ASP A 209 10.16 -8.42 12.28
C ASP A 209 11.42 -7.55 12.30
N ALA A 210 12.47 -7.96 11.55
CA ALA A 210 13.71 -7.22 11.40
C ALA A 210 13.63 -6.02 10.42
N MET A 211 12.58 -5.92 9.61
CA MET A 211 12.42 -4.84 8.64
C MET A 211 12.21 -3.48 9.31
N SER A 212 12.82 -2.46 8.72
CA SER A 212 12.51 -1.06 8.99
C SER A 212 11.07 -0.72 8.56
N MET A 213 10.52 0.40 9.03
CA MET A 213 9.18 0.83 8.59
C MET A 213 9.11 1.10 7.10
N ASP A 214 10.18 1.62 6.48
CA ASP A 214 10.25 1.85 5.04
C ASP A 214 10.14 0.53 4.26
N GLU A 215 10.80 -0.52 4.71
CA GLU A 215 10.73 -1.86 4.12
C GLU A 215 9.34 -2.49 4.32
N ARG A 216 8.74 -2.36 5.52
CA ARG A 216 7.37 -2.83 5.78
C ARG A 216 6.34 -2.09 4.91
N MET A 217 6.52 -0.78 4.69
CA MET A 217 5.68 0.00 3.77
C MET A 217 5.80 -0.50 2.33
N THR A 218 7.01 -0.82 1.85
CA THR A 218 7.22 -1.42 0.53
C THR A 218 6.49 -2.75 0.39
N LEU A 219 6.61 -3.63 1.38
CA LEU A 219 5.96 -4.95 1.37
C LEU A 219 4.42 -4.82 1.35
N CYS A 220 3.86 -4.02 2.24
CA CYS A 220 2.41 -3.81 2.32
C CYS A 220 1.87 -3.09 1.08
N ASN A 221 2.63 -2.13 0.52
CA ASN A 221 2.29 -1.43 -0.72
C ASN A 221 2.02 -2.42 -1.86
N MET A 222 2.88 -3.41 -2.03
CA MET A 222 2.80 -4.38 -3.13
C MET A 222 1.80 -5.53 -2.90
N SER A 223 1.03 -5.52 -1.83
CA SER A 223 -0.01 -6.54 -1.59
C SER A 223 -1.07 -6.54 -2.69
N ILE A 224 -1.37 -5.38 -3.26
CA ILE A 224 -2.40 -5.22 -4.29
C ILE A 224 -2.00 -5.86 -5.62
N GLU A 225 -0.70 -5.93 -5.95
CA GLU A 225 -0.19 -6.57 -7.16
C GLU A 225 -0.41 -8.09 -7.14
N GLY A 226 -0.50 -8.69 -5.94
CA GLY A 226 -0.94 -10.06 -5.72
C GLY A 226 -2.45 -10.19 -5.52
N ALA A 227 -3.23 -9.13 -5.79
CA ALA A 227 -4.68 -9.03 -5.62
C ALA A 227 -5.19 -9.15 -4.16
N ALA A 228 -4.34 -9.03 -3.15
CA ALA A 228 -4.79 -8.93 -1.77
C ALA A 228 -5.45 -7.56 -1.52
N ARG A 229 -6.60 -7.55 -0.86
CA ARG A 229 -7.35 -6.32 -0.58
C ARG A 229 -6.59 -5.36 0.33
N CYS A 230 -5.84 -5.89 1.28
CA CYS A 230 -4.92 -5.18 2.16
C CYS A 230 -3.80 -6.14 2.60
N GLY A 231 -2.67 -5.57 2.98
CA GLY A 231 -1.58 -6.28 3.64
C GLY A 231 -1.13 -5.49 4.86
N TYR A 232 -0.77 -6.15 5.94
CA TYR A 232 -0.39 -5.48 7.17
C TYR A 232 0.68 -6.25 7.95
N VAL A 233 1.36 -5.51 8.81
CA VAL A 233 2.31 -6.03 9.79
C VAL A 233 1.77 -5.71 11.18
N ASN A 234 1.91 -6.61 12.13
CA ASN A 234 1.52 -6.35 13.51
C ASN A 234 2.32 -5.16 14.08
N PRO A 235 1.66 -4.21 14.77
CA PRO A 235 2.36 -3.08 15.37
C PRO A 235 3.29 -3.56 16.48
N ASP A 236 4.49 -3.04 16.48
CA ASP A 236 5.55 -3.37 17.42
C ASP A 236 6.32 -2.11 17.86
N ARG A 237 7.46 -2.33 18.50
CA ARG A 237 8.32 -1.23 18.95
C ARG A 237 8.84 -0.38 17.79
N THR A 238 9.16 -0.99 16.66
CA THR A 238 9.62 -0.28 15.43
C THR A 238 8.55 0.69 14.94
N THR A 239 7.28 0.24 14.94
CA THR A 239 6.12 1.08 14.59
C THR A 239 5.96 2.25 15.55
N VAL A 240 6.02 1.98 16.85
CA VAL A 240 5.88 3.02 17.90
C VAL A 240 6.97 4.09 17.78
N GLU A 241 8.24 3.68 17.64
CA GLU A 241 9.36 4.62 17.51
C GLU A 241 9.27 5.46 16.22
N TYR A 242 8.76 4.90 15.13
CA TYR A 242 8.55 5.65 13.88
C TYR A 242 7.51 6.77 14.04
N ILE A 243 6.41 6.52 14.76
CA ILE A 243 5.32 7.49 14.96
C ILE A 243 5.70 8.58 15.98
N LYS A 244 6.59 8.28 16.90
CA LYS A 244 6.94 9.16 18.03
C LYS A 244 7.40 10.54 17.57
N GLY A 245 6.76 11.58 18.13
CA GLY A 245 7.13 12.97 17.87
C GLY A 245 6.69 13.53 16.51
N ARG A 246 5.94 12.79 15.72
CA ARG A 246 5.37 13.29 14.46
C ARG A 246 4.20 14.23 14.73
N LEU A 247 3.90 15.08 13.75
CA LEU A 247 2.99 16.21 13.88
C LEU A 247 1.59 15.84 14.41
N PHE A 248 1.04 14.70 13.97
CA PHE A 248 -0.28 14.22 14.38
C PHE A 248 -0.20 13.05 15.38
N ALA A 249 0.98 12.74 15.87
CA ALA A 249 1.13 11.73 16.91
C ALA A 249 0.58 12.28 18.26
N PRO A 250 -0.02 11.43 19.09
CA PRO A 250 -0.37 11.79 20.45
C PRO A 250 0.85 12.25 21.25
N THR A 251 0.63 13.11 22.26
CA THR A 251 1.70 13.64 23.09
C THR A 251 1.38 13.52 24.58
N GLY A 252 2.40 13.58 25.44
CA GLY A 252 2.23 13.50 26.90
C GLY A 252 1.53 12.23 27.35
N ALA A 253 0.58 12.33 28.26
CA ALA A 253 -0.15 11.18 28.80
C ALA A 253 -1.01 10.43 27.76
N ASP A 254 -1.41 11.09 26.69
CA ASP A 254 -2.16 10.42 25.61
C ASP A 254 -1.26 9.57 24.72
N TRP A 255 0.04 9.85 24.68
CA TRP A 255 1.02 9.00 24.02
C TRP A 255 1.10 7.61 24.67
N ASP A 256 1.24 7.56 26.00
CA ASP A 256 1.38 6.28 26.71
C ASP A 256 0.14 5.39 26.54
N LYS A 257 -1.06 5.99 26.65
CA LYS A 257 -2.32 5.30 26.38
C LYS A 257 -2.44 4.81 24.93
N ALA A 258 -1.98 5.63 23.98
CA ALA A 258 -1.99 5.27 22.58
C ALA A 258 -1.07 4.08 22.30
N VAL A 259 0.15 4.09 22.84
CA VAL A 259 1.11 2.99 22.69
C VAL A 259 0.54 1.67 23.25
N GLU A 260 -0.02 1.70 24.45
CA GLU A 260 -0.66 0.52 25.05
C GLU A 260 -1.78 -0.02 24.14
N ARG A 261 -2.66 0.87 23.67
CA ARG A 261 -3.75 0.52 22.77
C ARG A 261 -3.24 -0.03 21.44
N TRP A 262 -2.22 0.60 20.84
CA TRP A 262 -1.66 0.20 19.56
C TRP A 262 -1.08 -1.21 19.60
N LEU A 263 -0.26 -1.49 20.61
CA LEU A 263 0.34 -2.82 20.79
C LEU A 263 -0.73 -3.89 21.09
N GLY A 264 -1.84 -3.51 21.73
CA GLY A 264 -2.97 -4.39 21.97
C GLY A 264 -3.73 -4.85 20.71
N PHE A 265 -3.55 -4.18 19.57
CA PHE A 265 -4.10 -4.63 18.29
C PHE A 265 -3.31 -5.77 17.65
N ALA A 266 -2.05 -6.02 18.03
CA ALA A 266 -1.30 -7.15 17.49
C ALA A 266 -2.09 -8.45 17.64
N SER A 267 -1.97 -9.34 16.66
CA SER A 267 -2.62 -10.66 16.69
C SER A 267 -2.23 -11.42 17.94
N ASP A 268 -3.20 -12.11 18.55
CA ASP A 268 -2.97 -12.94 19.73
C ASP A 268 -2.03 -14.12 19.36
N ALA A 269 -1.30 -14.64 20.32
CA ALA A 269 -0.36 -15.73 20.08
C ALA A 269 -1.04 -17.04 19.61
N ASP A 270 -2.33 -17.21 19.98
CA ASP A 270 -3.19 -18.34 19.59
C ASP A 270 -4.22 -17.92 18.51
N ALA A 271 -3.95 -16.86 17.75
CA ALA A 271 -4.80 -16.44 16.65
C ALA A 271 -4.84 -17.52 15.54
N GLU A 272 -6.03 -17.76 15.01
CA GLU A 272 -6.24 -18.70 13.91
C GLU A 272 -6.32 -17.94 12.58
N TYR A 273 -5.68 -18.50 11.55
CA TYR A 273 -5.64 -17.97 10.19
C TYR A 273 -6.35 -18.92 9.23
N ASP A 274 -6.99 -18.38 8.19
CA ASP A 274 -7.60 -19.19 7.14
C ASP A 274 -6.55 -19.96 6.32
N GLU A 275 -5.38 -19.36 6.15
CA GLU A 275 -4.22 -19.97 5.49
C GLU A 275 -2.91 -19.47 6.11
N ILE A 276 -1.89 -20.34 6.10
CA ILE A 276 -0.52 -20.00 6.51
C ILE A 276 0.43 -20.38 5.38
N VAL A 277 1.30 -19.45 5.00
CA VAL A 277 2.38 -19.65 4.02
C VAL A 277 3.71 -19.43 4.72
N GLU A 278 4.60 -20.43 4.64
CA GLU A 278 5.94 -20.37 5.20
C GLU A 278 6.97 -20.22 4.09
N ILE A 279 7.85 -19.24 4.20
CA ILE A 279 8.90 -18.93 3.22
C ILE A 279 10.24 -18.88 3.94
N ASP A 280 11.23 -19.57 3.40
CA ASP A 280 12.62 -19.45 3.81
C ASP A 280 13.22 -18.20 3.16
N GLY A 281 13.53 -17.18 3.96
CA GLY A 281 14.16 -15.95 3.49
C GLY A 281 15.50 -16.16 2.79
N ALA A 282 16.22 -17.24 3.15
CA ALA A 282 17.50 -17.57 2.50
C ALA A 282 17.33 -18.03 1.04
N SER A 283 16.14 -18.49 0.65
CA SER A 283 15.84 -18.89 -0.73
C SER A 283 15.52 -17.72 -1.65
N ILE A 284 15.29 -16.52 -1.12
CA ILE A 284 14.94 -15.34 -1.90
C ILE A 284 16.21 -14.72 -2.50
N GLU A 285 16.21 -14.56 -3.81
CA GLU A 285 17.25 -13.86 -4.56
C GLU A 285 16.81 -12.43 -4.92
N PRO A 286 17.75 -11.53 -5.27
CA PRO A 286 17.36 -10.30 -5.98
C PRO A 286 16.50 -10.66 -7.19
N THR A 287 15.31 -10.11 -7.27
CA THR A 287 14.25 -10.57 -8.18
C THR A 287 14.06 -9.60 -9.33
N LEU A 288 13.88 -10.13 -10.53
CA LEU A 288 13.61 -9.41 -11.77
C LEU A 288 12.27 -9.87 -12.35
N THR A 289 11.47 -8.92 -12.86
CA THR A 289 10.31 -9.23 -13.70
C THR A 289 10.77 -9.36 -15.15
N TRP A 290 10.42 -10.48 -15.78
CA TRP A 290 10.75 -10.78 -17.18
C TRP A 290 9.56 -10.51 -18.12
N GLY A 291 8.39 -10.21 -17.58
CA GLY A 291 7.15 -10.05 -18.32
C GLY A 291 6.39 -8.76 -18.00
N ILE A 292 5.10 -8.76 -18.25
CA ILE A 292 4.19 -7.60 -18.17
C ILE A 292 3.35 -7.58 -16.87
N SER A 293 3.54 -8.56 -15.99
CA SER A 293 2.85 -8.67 -14.70
C SER A 293 3.87 -8.98 -13.58
N PRO A 294 3.67 -8.51 -12.34
CA PRO A 294 4.60 -8.72 -11.23
C PRO A 294 4.84 -10.18 -10.84
N ASP A 295 3.90 -11.09 -11.12
CA ASP A 295 4.07 -12.54 -10.93
C ASP A 295 4.95 -13.19 -11.99
N GLN A 296 5.16 -12.53 -13.14
CA GLN A 296 6.11 -12.92 -14.17
C GLN A 296 7.52 -12.50 -13.77
N ASN A 297 8.04 -13.12 -12.71
CA ASN A 297 9.33 -12.80 -12.13
C ASN A 297 10.20 -14.05 -11.92
N THR A 298 11.46 -13.82 -11.68
CA THR A 298 12.43 -14.86 -11.31
C THR A 298 13.62 -14.24 -10.55
N GLY A 299 14.36 -15.05 -9.79
CA GLY A 299 15.61 -14.63 -9.20
C GLY A 299 16.65 -14.25 -10.27
N ILE A 300 17.62 -13.43 -9.88
CA ILE A 300 18.68 -12.92 -10.78
C ILE A 300 19.51 -14.05 -11.43
N SER A 301 19.58 -15.23 -10.82
CA SER A 301 20.25 -16.40 -11.37
C SER A 301 19.42 -17.14 -12.43
N GLY A 302 18.14 -16.77 -12.57
CA GLY A 302 17.20 -17.42 -13.47
C GLY A 302 17.26 -16.92 -14.91
N SER A 303 16.37 -17.49 -15.72
CA SER A 303 16.18 -17.16 -17.12
C SER A 303 14.71 -16.86 -17.40
N THR A 304 14.42 -16.25 -18.55
CA THR A 304 13.07 -16.18 -19.09
C THR A 304 12.50 -17.58 -19.29
N PRO A 305 11.19 -17.81 -19.09
CA PRO A 305 10.60 -19.13 -19.25
C PRO A 305 10.61 -19.60 -20.71
N ASN A 306 10.56 -20.92 -20.89
CA ASN A 306 10.31 -21.52 -22.20
C ASN A 306 8.80 -21.78 -22.34
N PRO A 307 8.12 -21.26 -23.38
CA PRO A 307 6.70 -21.51 -23.61
C PRO A 307 6.34 -22.99 -23.75
N SER A 308 7.31 -23.87 -24.09
CA SER A 308 7.08 -25.32 -24.18
C SER A 308 6.90 -25.98 -22.81
N ASP A 309 7.36 -25.36 -21.74
CA ASP A 309 7.28 -25.86 -20.36
C ASP A 309 5.98 -25.46 -19.65
N ALA A 310 5.13 -24.66 -20.31
CA ALA A 310 3.86 -24.19 -19.78
C ALA A 310 2.92 -25.38 -19.45
N ALA A 311 2.20 -25.27 -18.33
CA ALA A 311 1.29 -26.30 -17.86
C ALA A 311 0.07 -26.48 -18.79
N ASP A 312 -0.36 -25.41 -19.46
CA ASP A 312 -1.49 -25.40 -20.39
C ASP A 312 -1.31 -24.38 -21.52
N ASP A 313 -2.30 -24.36 -22.44
CA ASP A 313 -2.26 -23.48 -23.61
C ASP A 313 -2.45 -21.99 -23.23
N ASP A 314 -3.18 -21.68 -22.17
CA ASP A 314 -3.41 -20.33 -21.70
C ASP A 314 -2.12 -19.75 -21.09
N GLU A 315 -1.42 -20.53 -20.27
CA GLU A 315 -0.11 -20.15 -19.74
C GLU A 315 0.92 -19.98 -20.87
N ARG A 316 0.95 -20.93 -21.83
CA ARG A 316 1.83 -20.82 -23.01
C ARG A 316 1.59 -19.54 -23.79
N LYS A 317 0.32 -19.18 -23.98
CA LYS A 317 -0.06 -17.94 -24.67
C LYS A 317 0.41 -16.71 -23.88
N MET A 318 0.16 -16.66 -22.57
CA MET A 318 0.64 -15.58 -21.70
C MET A 318 2.15 -15.40 -21.75
N ILE A 319 2.92 -16.49 -21.69
CA ILE A 319 4.39 -16.44 -21.76
C ILE A 319 4.82 -15.84 -23.11
N ASN A 320 4.25 -16.33 -24.23
CA ASN A 320 4.60 -15.83 -25.56
C ASN A 320 4.30 -14.32 -25.70
N GLU A 321 3.11 -13.88 -25.27
CA GLU A 321 2.71 -12.46 -25.33
C GLU A 321 3.65 -11.58 -24.49
N ALA A 322 4.04 -12.04 -23.31
CA ALA A 322 4.95 -11.32 -22.43
C ALA A 322 6.37 -11.23 -23.02
N LEU A 323 6.91 -12.33 -23.53
CA LEU A 323 8.23 -12.37 -24.16
C LEU A 323 8.27 -11.50 -25.42
N GLU A 324 7.23 -11.53 -26.26
CA GLU A 324 7.11 -10.69 -27.43
C GLU A 324 7.10 -9.19 -27.07
N TYR A 325 6.28 -8.83 -26.06
CA TYR A 325 6.19 -7.43 -25.57
C TYR A 325 7.53 -6.92 -25.03
N MET A 326 8.19 -7.72 -24.19
CA MET A 326 9.47 -7.40 -23.58
C MET A 326 10.65 -7.54 -24.58
N LYS A 327 10.43 -8.14 -25.73
CA LYS A 327 11.45 -8.49 -26.73
C LYS A 327 12.56 -9.38 -26.16
N PHE A 328 12.17 -10.31 -25.30
CA PHE A 328 13.06 -11.30 -24.72
C PHE A 328 12.89 -12.66 -25.42
N PRO A 329 13.99 -13.33 -25.82
CA PRO A 329 13.91 -14.73 -26.23
C PRO A 329 13.57 -15.64 -25.03
N ALA A 330 13.03 -16.82 -25.31
CA ALA A 330 12.89 -17.86 -24.32
C ALA A 330 14.27 -18.37 -23.84
N ASP A 331 14.32 -18.90 -22.62
CA ASP A 331 15.53 -19.46 -21.97
C ASP A 331 16.70 -18.47 -21.87
N MET A 332 16.44 -17.18 -21.93
CA MET A 332 17.50 -16.18 -21.89
C MET A 332 17.90 -15.88 -20.43
N PRO A 333 19.19 -16.06 -20.05
CA PRO A 333 19.65 -15.62 -18.74
C PRO A 333 19.47 -14.12 -18.55
N LEU A 334 18.90 -13.72 -17.39
CA LEU A 334 18.64 -12.30 -17.10
C LEU A 334 19.87 -11.55 -16.59
N LYS A 335 20.79 -12.27 -15.94
CA LYS A 335 22.04 -11.68 -15.45
C LYS A 335 22.97 -11.28 -16.59
N GLY A 336 23.44 -10.02 -16.57
CA GLY A 336 24.39 -9.52 -17.55
C GLY A 336 23.74 -8.80 -18.74
N LEU A 337 22.43 -8.64 -18.76
CA LEU A 337 21.76 -7.81 -19.76
C LEU A 337 22.18 -6.33 -19.63
N PRO A 338 22.40 -5.62 -20.77
CA PRO A 338 22.73 -4.21 -20.72
C PRO A 338 21.54 -3.38 -20.26
N VAL A 339 21.77 -2.47 -19.32
CA VAL A 339 20.79 -1.49 -18.84
C VAL A 339 21.25 -0.10 -19.23
N GLN A 340 20.49 0.59 -20.09
CA GLN A 340 20.84 1.94 -20.59
C GLN A 340 20.30 3.03 -19.68
N VAL A 341 19.15 2.83 -19.04
CA VAL A 341 18.49 3.78 -18.14
C VAL A 341 18.00 3.04 -16.91
N CYS A 342 18.30 3.57 -15.74
CA CYS A 342 17.78 3.07 -14.47
C CYS A 342 16.92 4.16 -13.84
N PHE A 343 15.62 3.89 -13.67
CA PHE A 343 14.69 4.78 -12.99
C PHE A 343 14.45 4.30 -11.56
N VAL A 344 14.56 5.22 -10.60
CA VAL A 344 14.26 4.95 -9.18
C VAL A 344 13.27 6.00 -8.70
N GLY A 345 12.12 5.55 -8.25
CA GLY A 345 11.09 6.44 -7.69
C GLY A 345 9.68 5.91 -7.96
N SER A 346 8.90 5.79 -6.90
CA SER A 346 7.46 5.49 -6.90
C SER A 346 6.95 5.55 -5.45
N CYS A 347 5.64 5.34 -5.22
CA CYS A 347 5.11 5.17 -3.87
C CYS A 347 5.65 3.90 -3.18
N THR A 348 6.06 2.90 -3.95
CA THR A 348 6.67 1.66 -3.44
C THR A 348 8.08 1.90 -2.91
N ASN A 349 8.94 2.53 -3.73
CA ASN A 349 10.34 2.86 -3.42
C ASN A 349 10.69 4.26 -3.94
N GLY A 350 10.66 5.24 -3.09
CA GLY A 350 10.96 6.64 -3.40
C GLY A 350 11.18 7.44 -2.12
N ARG A 351 11.46 6.74 -1.01
CA ARG A 351 11.79 7.35 0.27
C ARG A 351 13.26 7.73 0.29
N ILE A 352 13.63 8.59 1.22
CA ILE A 352 15.03 9.05 1.34
C ILE A 352 16.00 7.89 1.61
N SER A 353 15.55 6.83 2.27
CA SER A 353 16.31 5.60 2.50
C SER A 353 16.68 4.92 1.18
N ASP A 354 15.70 4.77 0.26
CA ASP A 354 15.91 4.19 -1.06
C ASP A 354 16.96 4.99 -1.87
N PHE A 355 16.83 6.32 -1.92
CA PHE A 355 17.78 7.18 -2.62
C PHE A 355 19.18 7.15 -1.98
N ARG A 356 19.31 7.00 -0.66
CA ARG A 356 20.61 6.85 -0.01
C ARG A 356 21.31 5.55 -0.38
N GLU A 357 20.56 4.45 -0.52
CA GLU A 357 21.11 3.19 -1.00
C GLU A 357 21.60 3.30 -2.44
N VAL A 358 20.79 3.87 -3.33
CA VAL A 358 21.17 4.10 -4.73
C VAL A 358 22.42 4.98 -4.79
N ALA A 359 22.45 6.09 -4.05
CA ALA A 359 23.60 7.00 -4.00
C ALA A 359 24.87 6.29 -3.53
N ALA A 360 24.77 5.36 -2.58
CA ALA A 360 25.91 4.57 -2.11
C ALA A 360 26.47 3.65 -3.21
N LEU A 361 25.59 3.10 -4.08
CA LEU A 361 25.99 2.23 -5.18
C LEU A 361 26.65 2.98 -6.33
N ILE A 362 26.16 4.18 -6.67
CA ILE A 362 26.63 4.94 -7.84
C ILE A 362 27.73 5.94 -7.52
N LYS A 363 28.08 6.12 -6.25
CA LYS A 363 29.11 7.10 -5.83
C LYS A 363 30.53 6.76 -6.32
N GLY A 364 30.80 5.54 -6.71
CA GLY A 364 32.09 5.08 -7.21
C GLY A 364 33.02 4.61 -6.09
#